data_5e665e772975a3f67587f0ac028d1909
#
_entry.id   5e665e772975a3f67587f0ac028d1909
#
_cell.length_a   1.000
_cell.length_b   1.000
_cell.length_c   1.000
_cell.angle_alpha   90.00
_cell.angle_beta   90.00
_cell.angle_gamma   90.00
#
_symmetry.space_group_name_H-M   'P 1'
#
loop_
_entity.id
_entity.type
_entity.pdbx_description
1 polymer ?
#
loop_
_entity_poly.entity_id
_entity_poly.type
_entity_poly.pdbx_seq_one_letter_code
_entity_poly.pdbx_strand_id
1 'polypeptide(L)'
;VVFPTSVLTLPLPRSDPSVRRLLDRQAQAALLALPESDAFARALQQCMLRLLPEGALNLSQVAEELHVSVRSLQRRLDARGQNWRQLLDRLRQQLAQQYLADPALLLSDIALLLGFSEQSAFNRAFRRWSGETPAKARRRLLLPG
;
A
#
# COMPACT_ATOMS: atom_id res chain seq x y z
N VAL A 1 -20.55 0.61 -10.93
CA VAL A 1 -20.43 1.11 -10.84
C VAL A 1 -20.73 1.88 -10.31
N VAL A 2 -20.80 2.31 -10.09
CA VAL A 2 -20.85 2.92 -9.79
C VAL A 2 -21.29 3.38 -9.06
N PHE A 3 -21.52 3.68 -8.59
CA PHE A 3 -21.79 4.19 -7.96
C PHE A 3 -21.37 5.36 -7.75
N PRO A 4 -21.61 6.24 -8.24
CA PRO A 4 -21.04 7.54 -8.26
C PRO A 4 -21.27 8.34 -7.01
N THR A 5 -22.37 8.20 -6.42
CA THR A 5 -22.63 8.94 -5.18
C THR A 5 -21.71 8.50 -4.07
N SER A 6 -21.38 7.22 -4.03
CA SER A 6 -20.46 6.76 -3.03
C SER A 6 -19.06 7.31 -3.27
N VAL A 7 -18.74 7.60 -4.51
CA VAL A 7 -17.47 8.23 -4.83
C VAL A 7 -17.37 9.60 -4.18
N LEU A 8 -18.46 10.33 -4.19
CA LEU A 8 -18.45 11.66 -3.61
C LEU A 8 -18.22 11.67 -2.12
N THR A 9 -18.51 10.55 -1.47
CA THR A 9 -18.33 10.45 -0.03
C THR A 9 -17.04 9.80 0.37
N LEU A 10 -16.21 9.44 -0.58
CA LEU A 10 -14.97 8.77 -0.27
C LEU A 10 -14.02 9.68 0.49
N PRO A 11 -13.24 9.10 1.43
CA PRO A 11 -12.29 9.88 2.19
C PRO A 11 -11.13 10.42 1.36
N LEU A 12 -10.88 9.84 0.21
CA LEU A 12 -9.81 10.32 -0.69
C LEU A 12 -10.43 11.23 -1.73
N PRO A 13 -10.36 12.55 -1.51
CA PRO A 13 -11.10 13.47 -2.38
C PRO A 13 -10.60 13.53 -3.81
N ARG A 14 -9.37 13.14 -4.04
CA ARG A 14 -8.80 13.22 -5.37
C ARG A 14 -8.95 11.97 -6.19
N SER A 15 -9.48 10.91 -5.60
CA SER A 15 -9.65 9.66 -6.31
C SER A 15 -10.96 9.65 -7.08
N ASP A 16 -10.91 9.25 -8.33
CA ASP A 16 -12.13 8.98 -9.07
C ASP A 16 -12.29 7.47 -9.23
N PRO A 17 -13.45 7.02 -9.72
CA PRO A 17 -13.72 5.59 -9.81
C PRO A 17 -12.75 4.82 -10.70
N SER A 18 -12.28 5.45 -11.77
CA SER A 18 -11.35 4.78 -12.69
C SER A 18 -10.02 4.52 -12.01
N VAL A 19 -9.53 5.51 -11.29
CA VAL A 19 -8.26 5.39 -10.58
C VAL A 19 -8.37 4.31 -9.51
N ARG A 20 -9.47 4.31 -8.77
CA ARG A 20 -9.61 3.29 -7.73
C ARG A 20 -9.63 1.88 -8.30
N ARG A 21 -10.29 1.68 -9.41
CA ARG A 21 -10.31 0.35 -10.04
C ARG A 21 -8.94 -0.07 -10.50
N LEU A 22 -8.17 0.88 -11.04
CA LEU A 22 -6.80 0.59 -11.44
C LEU A 22 -5.96 0.18 -10.25
N LEU A 23 -6.09 0.92 -9.14
CA LEU A 23 -5.34 0.62 -7.93
C LEU A 23 -5.73 -0.74 -7.37
N ASP A 24 -7.00 -1.08 -7.42
CA ASP A 24 -7.45 -2.38 -6.95
C ASP A 24 -6.83 -3.51 -7.77
N ARG A 25 -6.73 -3.33 -9.07
CA ARG A 25 -6.12 -4.34 -9.92
C ARG A 25 -4.64 -4.49 -9.64
N GLN A 26 -3.95 -3.39 -9.40
CA GLN A 26 -2.53 -3.45 -9.07
C GLN A 26 -2.31 -4.15 -7.74
N ALA A 27 -3.17 -3.87 -6.76
CA ALA A 27 -3.08 -4.53 -5.47
C ALA A 27 -3.35 -6.03 -5.63
N GLN A 28 -4.30 -6.40 -6.46
CA GLN A 28 -4.58 -7.79 -6.70
C GLN A 28 -3.43 -8.51 -7.39
N ALA A 29 -2.78 -7.83 -8.31
CA ALA A 29 -1.62 -8.42 -8.97
C ALA A 29 -0.51 -8.71 -7.97
N ALA A 30 -0.28 -7.80 -7.03
CA ALA A 30 0.71 -8.02 -5.98
C ALA A 30 0.33 -9.21 -5.10
N LEU A 31 -0.96 -9.32 -4.81
CA LEU A 31 -1.47 -10.41 -3.99
C LEU A 31 -1.29 -11.76 -4.69
N LEU A 32 -1.52 -11.79 -5.99
CA LEU A 32 -1.39 -13.02 -6.76
C LEU A 32 0.05 -13.50 -6.87
N ALA A 33 1.01 -12.64 -6.57
CA ALA A 33 2.41 -13.03 -6.58
C ALA A 33 2.79 -13.90 -5.38
N LEU A 34 1.91 -14.01 -4.37
CA LEU A 34 2.19 -14.80 -3.18
C LEU A 34 1.99 -16.30 -3.44
N PRO A 35 2.79 -17.15 -2.79
CA PRO A 35 2.56 -18.60 -2.90
C PRO A 35 1.18 -18.97 -2.38
N GLU A 36 0.52 -19.83 -3.12
CA GLU A 36 -0.82 -20.23 -2.74
C GLU A 36 -0.86 -21.03 -1.45
N SER A 37 0.24 -21.71 -1.14
CA SER A 37 0.30 -22.54 0.05
C SER A 37 0.35 -21.74 1.33
N ASP A 38 0.59 -20.45 1.26
CA ASP A 38 0.76 -19.61 2.44
C ASP A 38 -0.48 -18.75 2.67
N ALA A 39 -1.50 -19.38 3.25
CA ALA A 39 -2.77 -18.71 3.49
C ALA A 39 -2.64 -17.54 4.46
N PHE A 40 -1.78 -17.68 5.46
CA PHE A 40 -1.59 -16.62 6.43
C PHE A 40 -0.95 -15.38 5.79
N ALA A 41 0.10 -15.60 5.00
CA ALA A 41 0.76 -14.48 4.34
C ALA A 41 -0.19 -13.77 3.38
N ARG A 42 -1.01 -14.54 2.69
CA ARG A 42 -1.99 -13.97 1.77
C ARG A 42 -3.03 -13.14 2.51
N ALA A 43 -3.57 -13.68 3.59
CA ALA A 43 -4.57 -12.97 4.38
C ALA A 43 -3.98 -11.71 4.99
N LEU A 44 -2.77 -11.78 5.48
CA LEU A 44 -2.07 -10.64 6.05
C LEU A 44 -1.88 -9.54 5.01
N GLN A 45 -1.35 -9.90 3.85
CA GLN A 45 -1.11 -8.90 2.81
C GLN A 45 -2.41 -8.28 2.31
N GLN A 46 -3.44 -9.09 2.14
CA GLN A 46 -4.74 -8.59 1.71
C GLN A 46 -5.29 -7.57 2.70
N CYS A 47 -5.16 -7.87 3.97
CA CYS A 47 -5.61 -6.98 5.04
C CYS A 47 -4.82 -5.67 5.01
N MET A 48 -3.50 -5.77 4.88
CA MET A 48 -2.65 -4.60 4.83
C MET A 48 -2.97 -3.71 3.63
N LEU A 49 -3.19 -4.32 2.47
CA LEU A 49 -3.54 -3.55 1.27
C LEU A 49 -4.84 -2.80 1.43
N ARG A 50 -5.81 -3.41 2.10
CA ARG A 50 -7.11 -2.79 2.30
C ARG A 50 -7.04 -1.62 3.27
N LEU A 51 -6.27 -1.76 4.34
CA LEU A 51 -6.20 -0.74 5.39
C LEU A 51 -5.22 0.39 5.08
N LEU A 52 -4.28 0.16 4.20
CA LEU A 52 -3.20 1.12 3.95
C LEU A 52 -3.73 2.47 3.47
N PRO A 53 -4.57 2.53 2.44
CA PRO A 53 -5.00 3.84 1.93
C PRO A 53 -5.93 4.59 2.88
N GLU A 54 -6.48 3.90 3.87
CA GLU A 54 -7.35 4.54 4.83
C GLU A 54 -6.60 5.19 6.00
N GLY A 55 -5.30 5.00 6.02
CA GLY A 55 -4.50 5.52 7.12
C GLY A 55 -4.70 4.78 8.44
N ALA A 56 -5.40 3.66 8.39
CA ALA A 56 -5.75 2.89 9.58
C ALA A 56 -4.85 1.69 9.80
N LEU A 57 -3.82 1.54 8.99
CA LEU A 57 -3.00 0.35 9.05
C LEU A 57 -2.08 0.38 10.27
N ASN A 58 -2.34 -0.49 11.21
CA ASN A 58 -1.47 -0.72 12.35
C ASN A 58 -1.67 -2.17 12.78
N LEU A 59 -0.79 -2.61 13.66
CA LEU A 59 -0.77 -4.00 14.08
C LEU A 59 -2.06 -4.41 14.77
N SER A 60 -2.62 -3.53 15.60
CA SER A 60 -3.87 -3.79 16.29
C SER A 60 -5.01 -4.00 15.33
N GLN A 61 -5.11 -3.14 14.33
CA GLN A 61 -6.20 -3.20 13.37
C GLN A 61 -6.11 -4.48 12.54
N VAL A 62 -4.90 -4.84 12.14
CA VAL A 62 -4.70 -6.07 11.38
C VAL A 62 -5.06 -7.29 12.22
N ALA A 63 -4.65 -7.31 13.47
CA ALA A 63 -4.96 -8.42 14.35
C ALA A 63 -6.47 -8.58 14.49
N GLU A 64 -7.17 -7.48 14.64
CA GLU A 64 -8.63 -7.51 14.74
C GLU A 64 -9.26 -8.06 13.47
N GLU A 65 -8.79 -7.64 12.33
CA GLU A 65 -9.31 -8.12 11.04
C GLU A 65 -9.06 -9.61 10.84
N LEU A 66 -7.93 -10.09 11.33
CA LEU A 66 -7.58 -11.50 11.21
C LEU A 66 -8.14 -12.35 12.35
N HIS A 67 -8.87 -11.73 13.28
CA HIS A 67 -9.50 -12.41 14.41
C HIS A 67 -8.48 -13.10 15.31
N VAL A 68 -7.36 -12.44 15.54
CA VAL A 68 -6.33 -12.92 16.45
C VAL A 68 -5.92 -11.78 17.37
N SER A 69 -5.27 -12.12 18.47
CA SER A 69 -4.73 -11.08 19.34
C SER A 69 -3.45 -10.50 18.74
N VAL A 70 -3.10 -9.29 19.18
CA VAL A 70 -1.85 -8.68 18.75
C VAL A 70 -0.67 -9.58 19.09
N ARG A 71 -0.71 -10.16 20.28
CA ARG A 71 0.37 -11.04 20.70
C ARG A 71 0.49 -12.27 19.80
N SER A 72 -0.65 -12.84 19.44
CA SER A 72 -0.66 -13.99 18.57
C SER A 72 -0.11 -13.65 17.19
N LEU A 73 -0.51 -12.47 16.67
CA LEU A 73 -0.01 -12.00 15.38
C LEU A 73 1.50 -11.79 15.43
N GLN A 74 2.00 -11.16 16.47
CA GLN A 74 3.43 -10.94 16.62
C GLN A 74 4.20 -12.26 16.67
N ARG A 75 3.67 -13.25 17.40
CA ARG A 75 4.31 -14.55 17.46
C ARG A 75 4.38 -15.22 16.11
N ARG A 76 3.32 -15.09 15.32
CA ARG A 76 3.32 -15.67 13.96
C ARG A 76 4.34 -14.99 13.06
N LEU A 77 4.46 -13.68 13.18
CA LEU A 77 5.46 -12.94 12.41
C LEU A 77 6.88 -13.33 12.84
N ASP A 78 7.10 -13.43 14.14
CA ASP A 78 8.41 -13.81 14.66
C ASP A 78 8.79 -15.22 14.18
N ALA A 79 7.84 -16.13 14.17
CA ALA A 79 8.08 -17.50 13.71
C ALA A 79 8.50 -17.57 12.26
N ARG A 80 8.11 -16.55 11.47
CA ARG A 80 8.47 -16.45 10.06
C ARG A 80 9.72 -15.61 9.84
N GLY A 81 10.32 -15.13 10.92
CA GLY A 81 11.47 -14.23 10.80
C GLY A 81 11.10 -12.88 10.24
N GLN A 82 9.86 -12.44 10.44
CA GLN A 82 9.36 -11.19 9.89
C GLN A 82 9.14 -10.17 10.99
N ASN A 83 9.32 -8.92 10.63
CA ASN A 83 9.11 -7.78 11.50
C ASN A 83 8.02 -6.90 10.89
N TRP A 84 7.07 -6.46 11.71
CA TRP A 84 5.95 -5.68 11.20
C TRP A 84 6.40 -4.44 10.44
N ARG A 85 7.36 -3.73 10.99
CA ARG A 85 7.85 -2.50 10.36
C ARG A 85 8.47 -2.80 9.00
N GLN A 86 9.24 -3.87 8.91
CA GLN A 86 9.84 -4.26 7.64
C GLN A 86 8.82 -4.70 6.62
N LEU A 87 7.79 -5.38 7.08
CA LEU A 87 6.69 -5.78 6.19
C LEU A 87 5.99 -4.56 5.62
N LEU A 88 5.71 -3.59 6.47
CA LEU A 88 5.04 -2.38 6.05
C LEU A 88 5.90 -1.59 5.08
N ASP A 89 7.17 -1.43 5.38
CA ASP A 89 8.09 -0.74 4.48
C ASP A 89 8.19 -1.43 3.14
N ARG A 90 8.29 -2.74 3.15
CA ARG A 90 8.40 -3.50 1.90
C ARG A 90 7.14 -3.35 1.05
N LEU A 91 5.99 -3.42 1.69
CA LEU A 91 4.72 -3.25 0.97
C LEU A 91 4.65 -1.86 0.35
N ARG A 92 4.99 -0.84 1.13
CA ARG A 92 4.97 0.53 0.63
C ARG A 92 5.93 0.73 -0.52
N GLN A 93 7.12 0.12 -0.44
CA GLN A 93 8.08 0.21 -1.53
C GLN A 93 7.55 -0.40 -2.81
N GLN A 94 6.97 -1.58 -2.72
CA GLN A 94 6.44 -2.26 -3.88
C GLN A 94 5.31 -1.46 -4.53
N LEU A 95 4.41 -0.96 -3.72
CA LEU A 95 3.30 -0.17 -4.24
C LEU A 95 3.77 1.16 -4.79
N ALA A 96 4.76 1.78 -4.15
CA ALA A 96 5.28 3.04 -4.63
C ALA A 96 5.83 2.92 -6.04
N GLN A 97 6.56 1.84 -6.32
CA GLN A 97 7.08 1.62 -7.65
C GLN A 97 5.96 1.51 -8.68
N GLN A 98 4.92 0.78 -8.35
CA GLN A 98 3.79 0.61 -9.26
C GLN A 98 3.06 1.93 -9.49
N TYR A 99 2.82 2.67 -8.41
CA TYR A 99 2.06 3.92 -8.52
C TYR A 99 2.85 5.01 -9.23
N LEU A 100 4.16 5.05 -9.02
CA LEU A 100 5.00 6.04 -9.69
C LEU A 100 5.03 5.84 -11.20
N ALA A 101 4.86 4.61 -11.64
CA ALA A 101 4.84 4.32 -13.07
C ALA A 101 3.53 4.76 -13.73
N ASP A 102 2.54 5.15 -12.95
CA ASP A 102 1.24 5.59 -13.46
C ASP A 102 1.21 7.11 -13.49
N PRO A 103 1.28 7.72 -14.68
CA PRO A 103 1.31 9.18 -14.75
C PRO A 103 0.00 9.85 -14.32
N ALA A 104 -1.07 9.10 -14.20
CA ALA A 104 -2.35 9.65 -13.78
C ALA A 104 -2.38 9.97 -12.28
N LEU A 105 -1.44 9.43 -11.50
CA LEU A 105 -1.41 9.62 -10.06
C LEU A 105 -0.46 10.74 -9.70
N LEU A 106 -0.94 11.68 -8.90
CA LEU A 106 -0.07 12.73 -8.35
C LEU A 106 0.75 12.16 -7.20
N LEU A 107 1.92 12.74 -6.98
CA LEU A 107 2.76 12.29 -5.88
C LEU A 107 2.05 12.42 -4.54
N SER A 108 1.25 13.48 -4.37
CA SER A 108 0.48 13.66 -3.14
C SER A 108 -0.56 12.56 -2.97
N ASP A 109 -1.17 12.12 -4.07
CA ASP A 109 -2.12 11.02 -4.01
C ASP A 109 -1.44 9.72 -3.62
N ILE A 110 -0.27 9.48 -4.17
CA ILE A 110 0.49 8.28 -3.85
C ILE A 110 0.84 8.25 -2.37
N ALA A 111 1.25 9.40 -1.83
CA ALA A 111 1.56 9.47 -0.40
C ALA A 111 0.38 9.02 0.45
N LEU A 112 -0.82 9.51 0.12
CA LEU A 112 -2.02 9.15 0.85
C LEU A 112 -2.37 7.68 0.68
N LEU A 113 -2.22 7.16 -0.54
CA LEU A 113 -2.52 5.76 -0.82
C LEU A 113 -1.58 4.82 -0.07
N LEU A 114 -0.38 5.29 0.21
CA LEU A 114 0.59 4.50 0.98
C LEU A 114 0.45 4.69 2.49
N GLY A 115 -0.53 5.48 2.90
CA GLY A 115 -0.82 5.66 4.32
C GLY A 115 -0.01 6.74 4.99
N PHE A 116 0.67 7.60 4.24
CA PHE A 116 1.36 8.73 4.82
C PHE A 116 0.39 9.89 4.99
N SER A 117 0.59 10.68 6.02
CA SER A 117 -0.28 11.81 6.28
C SER A 117 -0.02 12.98 5.33
N GLU A 118 1.18 13.05 4.76
CA GLU A 118 1.54 14.14 3.85
C GLU A 118 2.66 13.68 2.92
N GLN A 119 2.81 14.42 1.84
CA GLN A 119 3.78 14.05 0.81
C GLN A 119 5.22 14.11 1.32
N SER A 120 5.52 15.04 2.21
CA SER A 120 6.88 15.16 2.72
C SER A 120 7.32 13.90 3.45
N ALA A 121 6.41 13.25 4.17
CA ALA A 121 6.72 12.00 4.85
C ALA A 121 7.03 10.90 3.84
N PHE A 122 6.27 10.84 2.77
CA PHE A 122 6.52 9.89 1.69
C PHE A 122 7.87 10.17 1.04
N ASN A 123 8.17 11.43 0.76
CA ASN A 123 9.45 11.79 0.15
C ASN A 123 10.62 11.32 1.00
N ARG A 124 10.53 11.52 2.32
CA ARG A 124 11.61 11.10 3.21
C ARG A 124 11.76 9.58 3.23
N ALA A 125 10.63 8.88 3.30
CA ALA A 125 10.66 7.42 3.34
C ALA A 125 11.24 6.86 2.03
N PHE A 126 10.80 7.41 0.91
CA PHE A 126 11.25 6.92 -0.39
C PHE A 126 12.76 7.15 -0.57
N ARG A 127 13.25 8.31 -0.14
CA ARG A 127 14.68 8.56 -0.19
C ARG A 127 15.44 7.58 0.69
N ARG A 128 14.90 7.23 1.84
CA ARG A 128 15.52 6.26 2.72
C ARG A 128 15.58 4.89 2.05
N TRP A 129 14.53 4.52 1.34
CA TRP A 129 14.47 3.22 0.69
C TRP A 129 15.34 3.13 -0.55
N SER A 130 15.34 4.15 -1.38
CA SER A 130 15.90 4.06 -2.73
C SER A 130 17.07 5.01 -2.99
N GLY A 131 17.28 5.99 -2.13
CA GLY A 131 18.33 6.97 -2.32
C GLY A 131 17.98 8.12 -3.23
N GLU A 132 16.75 8.15 -3.76
CA GLU A 132 16.31 9.23 -4.64
C GLU A 132 14.91 9.68 -4.25
N THR A 133 14.51 10.85 -4.76
CA THR A 133 13.17 11.36 -4.48
C THR A 133 12.14 10.65 -5.36
N PRO A 134 10.87 10.64 -4.93
CA PRO A 134 9.82 10.09 -5.78
C PRO A 134 9.72 10.79 -7.13
N ALA A 135 9.90 12.10 -7.15
CA ALA A 135 9.83 12.84 -8.41
C ALA A 135 10.92 12.40 -9.38
N LYS A 136 12.13 12.19 -8.87
CA LYS A 136 13.23 11.72 -9.70
C LYS A 136 12.99 10.31 -10.20
N ALA A 137 12.50 9.45 -9.32
CA ALA A 137 12.18 8.08 -9.69
C ALA A 137 11.10 8.04 -10.78
N ARG A 138 10.09 8.89 -10.65
CA ARG A 138 9.01 8.95 -11.65
C ARG A 138 9.55 9.36 -13.01
N ARG A 139 10.40 10.38 -13.03
CA ARG A 139 10.98 10.81 -14.31
C ARG A 139 11.74 9.67 -14.97
N ARG A 140 12.50 8.92 -14.19
CA ARG A 140 13.25 7.79 -14.73
C ARG A 140 12.32 6.69 -15.25
N LEU A 141 11.26 6.41 -14.51
CA LEU A 141 10.33 5.35 -14.88
C LEU A 141 9.50 5.69 -16.12
N LEU A 142 9.20 6.97 -16.32
CA LEU A 142 8.34 7.39 -17.42
C LEU A 142 9.11 7.79 -18.67
N LEU A 143 10.42 7.91 -18.57
CA LEU A 143 11.22 8.22 -19.76
C LEU A 143 11.34 7.00 -20.65
N PRO A 144 11.18 7.18 -21.97
CA PRO A 144 11.38 6.08 -22.92
C PRO A 144 12.87 5.74 -22.99
N GLY A 145 13.15 4.49 -22.95
CA GLY A 145 14.51 3.99 -23.13
C GLY A 145 15.37 4.08 -21.90
#